data_a85049eba902109ba85c76517f769879
#
_entry.id   a85049eba902109ba85c76517f769879
#
_cell.length_a   1.000
_cell.length_b   1.000
_cell.length_c   1.000
_cell.angle_alpha   90.00
_cell.angle_beta   90.00
_cell.angle_gamma   90.00
#
_symmetry.space_group_name_H-M   'P 1'
#
loop_
_entity.id
_entity.type
_entity.pdbx_description
1 polymer ?
#
loop_
_entity_poly.entity_id
_entity_poly.type
_entity_poly.pdbx_seq_one_letter_code
_entity_poly.pdbx_strand_id
1 'polypeptide(L)'
;MHKSIALLLGSLLLLLGACQSDQGKIQSDEKDQDIKKVTISDVEHGIRANIETRIQNGGGYFNFQNDTLDLSLKLVRVHTEYLSILGPNEFFACVDLATADGDVYDMDFFLKGVPGDMQVTKTDLHKLNGKPYYTWKKGKDKTWFTVPVQNASNDLLGVMEGTDRFDFTYEIQLPEITGSAKMWVPIAQSDRFQTIEIISLQAPGTQEMIQEDEYGNTIMYLQLLPEHSNQKITMSYRVERDEKAPYADQDSDLLKYLEATPFLPVGGRFSTIAEEIISEKKANSQLTKARALYDYIIDNVRYAKEGTYGTGDANYACDAKSGNCTEFHSFFISLSRSAGIPARFAVGAAIPSERDEGKVDGYHCWAEFYAEGKWWPIDISEGNKYTPLATYYFGHHPANRIELSRGRNLTPDPIPRSGPINFLAYPVLEIEGEPGYAETTFSFTRGNPGS
;
A
#
# COMPACT_ATOMS: atom_id res chain seq x y z
N MET A 1 -6.64 -33.81 -60.65
CA MET A 1 -5.42 -33.87 -61.46
C MET A 1 -4.28 -33.90 -60.48
N HIS A 2 -3.84 -35.10 -60.06
CA HIS A 2 -2.64 -35.83 -60.58
C HIS A 2 -1.37 -34.99 -60.42
N LYS A 3 -0.31 -35.38 -59.71
CA LYS A 3 0.37 -36.68 -59.60
C LYS A 3 1.30 -36.73 -58.39
N SER A 4 1.35 -37.90 -57.80
CA SER A 4 2.40 -38.46 -56.90
C SER A 4 3.66 -38.83 -57.72
N ILE A 5 4.81 -39.01 -57.06
CA ILE A 5 5.93 -39.95 -57.33
C ILE A 5 6.88 -39.79 -56.12
N ALA A 6 7.21 -40.65 -55.34
CA ALA A 6 7.60 -41.99 -54.98
C ALA A 6 9.07 -42.34 -55.33
N LEU A 7 9.77 -42.82 -54.30
CA LEU A 7 10.88 -43.79 -54.18
C LEU A 7 12.26 -43.49 -54.84
N LEU A 8 13.34 -43.67 -54.02
CA LEU A 8 14.19 -44.89 -54.20
C LEU A 8 15.24 -45.00 -53.07
N LEU A 9 15.35 -46.24 -52.56
CA LEU A 9 16.35 -46.83 -51.68
C LEU A 9 17.78 -46.79 -52.24
N GLY A 10 18.77 -46.86 -51.36
CA GLY A 10 20.16 -47.22 -51.69
C GLY A 10 20.90 -47.67 -50.42
N SER A 11 20.84 -48.99 -50.15
CA SER A 11 21.66 -49.71 -49.19
C SER A 11 23.06 -49.89 -49.70
N LEU A 12 24.10 -49.71 -48.88
CA LEU A 12 25.38 -50.37 -49.09
C LEU A 12 25.99 -50.79 -47.73
N LEU A 13 26.04 -52.11 -47.58
CA LEU A 13 26.87 -52.82 -46.57
C LEU A 13 28.30 -52.89 -47.08
N LEU A 14 29.31 -52.75 -46.26
CA LEU A 14 30.58 -53.51 -46.37
C LEU A 14 31.31 -53.55 -44.99
N LEU A 15 31.66 -54.69 -44.68
CA LEU A 15 32.23 -55.47 -43.60
C LEU A 15 33.70 -55.16 -43.24
N LEU A 16 34.02 -55.52 -41.99
CA LEU A 16 35.21 -56.12 -41.42
C LEU A 16 36.39 -55.26 -40.98
N GLY A 17 36.75 -55.45 -39.71
CA GLY A 17 38.06 -55.20 -39.16
C GLY A 17 38.06 -55.29 -37.63
N ALA A 18 38.15 -56.51 -37.07
CA ALA A 18 38.38 -56.75 -35.66
C ALA A 18 39.80 -56.39 -35.26
N CYS A 19 40.00 -55.65 -34.16
CA CYS A 19 41.18 -55.68 -33.32
C CYS A 19 40.73 -55.62 -31.87
N GLN A 20 40.80 -56.70 -31.17
CA GLN A 20 40.73 -56.81 -29.72
C GLN A 20 41.99 -56.16 -29.11
N SER A 21 41.83 -55.20 -28.20
CA SER A 21 42.79 -54.92 -27.17
C SER A 21 42.05 -54.81 -25.86
N ASP A 22 42.31 -55.75 -24.99
CA ASP A 22 41.96 -55.91 -23.62
C ASP A 22 42.40 -54.68 -22.84
N GLN A 23 41.51 -53.85 -22.32
CA GLN A 23 41.83 -52.88 -21.27
C GLN A 23 40.73 -52.86 -20.22
N GLY A 24 41.20 -53.03 -19.02
CA GLY A 24 40.46 -53.26 -17.81
C GLY A 24 39.26 -52.35 -17.56
N LYS A 25 38.21 -52.91 -17.09
CA LYS A 25 37.06 -52.24 -16.47
C LYS A 25 37.60 -51.49 -15.20
N ILE A 26 37.77 -50.17 -15.33
CA ILE A 26 37.70 -49.30 -14.19
C ILE A 26 36.19 -49.01 -14.01
N GLN A 27 35.56 -49.69 -13.07
CA GLN A 27 34.26 -49.34 -12.53
C GLN A 27 34.44 -48.02 -11.77
N SER A 28 34.14 -46.91 -12.38
CA SER A 28 33.88 -45.66 -11.67
C SER A 28 32.47 -45.80 -11.09
N ASP A 29 32.38 -46.21 -9.84
CA ASP A 29 31.21 -45.94 -9.00
C ASP A 29 31.18 -44.41 -8.74
N GLU A 30 30.86 -43.63 -9.75
CA GLU A 30 30.28 -42.29 -9.53
C GLU A 30 28.84 -42.52 -9.12
N LYS A 31 28.63 -42.63 -7.79
CA LYS A 31 27.35 -42.29 -7.19
C LYS A 31 27.04 -40.88 -7.63
N ASP A 32 26.17 -40.73 -8.60
CA ASP A 32 25.44 -39.51 -8.93
C ASP A 32 24.67 -39.14 -7.63
N GLN A 33 25.35 -38.38 -6.75
CA GLN A 33 24.69 -37.76 -5.63
C GLN A 33 23.79 -36.70 -6.27
N ASP A 34 22.52 -36.96 -6.26
CA ASP A 34 21.46 -36.03 -6.62
C ASP A 34 21.63 -34.78 -5.72
N ILE A 35 22.45 -33.82 -6.16
CA ILE A 35 22.72 -32.58 -5.44
C ILE A 35 21.42 -31.79 -5.53
N LYS A 36 20.58 -31.92 -4.50
CA LYS A 36 19.37 -31.11 -4.38
C LYS A 36 19.74 -29.64 -4.50
N LYS A 37 19.22 -28.97 -5.52
CA LYS A 37 19.36 -27.53 -5.68
C LYS A 37 18.64 -26.81 -4.54
N VAL A 38 19.30 -25.82 -3.94
CA VAL A 38 18.69 -24.91 -2.98
C VAL A 38 17.53 -24.17 -3.63
N THR A 39 16.39 -24.17 -2.98
CA THR A 39 15.16 -23.51 -3.42
C THR A 39 15.00 -22.17 -2.71
N ILE A 40 14.11 -21.31 -3.24
CA ILE A 40 13.69 -20.06 -2.58
C ILE A 40 13.16 -20.36 -1.17
N SER A 41 12.39 -21.44 -1.03
CA SER A 41 11.83 -21.87 0.26
C SER A 41 12.92 -22.28 1.28
N ASP A 42 14.01 -22.90 0.83
CA ASP A 42 15.13 -23.23 1.74
C ASP A 42 15.77 -21.97 2.31
N VAL A 43 16.00 -20.95 1.48
CA VAL A 43 16.60 -19.67 1.91
C VAL A 43 15.64 -18.92 2.83
N GLU A 44 14.36 -18.80 2.47
CA GLU A 44 13.35 -18.16 3.32
C GLU A 44 13.25 -18.86 4.69
N HIS A 45 13.25 -20.20 4.69
CA HIS A 45 13.20 -20.98 5.93
C HIS A 45 14.42 -20.72 6.82
N GLY A 46 15.61 -20.65 6.24
CA GLY A 46 16.86 -20.32 6.97
C GLY A 46 16.81 -18.93 7.60
N ILE A 47 16.29 -17.93 6.87
CA ILE A 47 16.12 -16.57 7.38
C ILE A 47 15.13 -16.55 8.55
N ARG A 48 13.95 -17.14 8.38
CA ARG A 48 12.93 -17.19 9.43
C ARG A 48 13.41 -17.89 10.68
N ALA A 49 14.09 -19.02 10.55
CA ALA A 49 14.65 -19.76 11.67
C ALA A 49 15.69 -18.94 12.44
N ASN A 50 16.55 -18.19 11.73
CA ASN A 50 17.51 -17.28 12.34
C ASN A 50 16.80 -16.15 13.12
N ILE A 51 15.80 -15.52 12.49
CA ILE A 51 15.05 -14.42 13.11
C ILE A 51 14.30 -14.94 14.35
N GLU A 52 13.62 -16.08 14.27
CA GLU A 52 12.90 -16.69 15.39
C GLU A 52 13.84 -16.98 16.56
N THR A 53 15.04 -17.53 16.29
CA THR A 53 16.05 -17.79 17.31
C THR A 53 16.52 -16.50 17.97
N ARG A 54 16.75 -15.44 17.19
CA ARG A 54 17.16 -14.14 17.72
C ARG A 54 16.05 -13.46 18.52
N ILE A 55 14.78 -13.59 18.09
CA ILE A 55 13.60 -13.10 18.81
C ILE A 55 13.46 -13.80 20.17
N GLN A 56 13.61 -15.13 20.22
CA GLN A 56 13.54 -15.89 21.47
C GLN A 56 14.64 -15.45 22.45
N ASN A 57 15.85 -15.23 21.97
CA ASN A 57 16.99 -14.76 22.78
C ASN A 57 16.91 -13.27 23.10
N GLY A 58 16.18 -12.49 22.33
CA GLY A 58 16.07 -11.03 22.40
C GLY A 58 14.85 -10.51 23.15
N GLY A 59 14.19 -11.33 23.99
CA GLY A 59 13.04 -10.89 24.76
C GLY A 59 11.79 -10.59 23.94
N GLY A 60 11.61 -11.27 22.81
CA GLY A 60 10.47 -11.09 21.91
C GLY A 60 10.74 -10.16 20.72
N TYR A 61 11.99 -9.72 20.55
CA TYR A 61 12.41 -8.85 19.46
C TYR A 61 13.68 -9.36 18.77
N PHE A 62 13.79 -9.10 17.48
CA PHE A 62 15.03 -9.19 16.76
C PHE A 62 15.87 -7.95 17.09
N ASN A 63 16.87 -8.10 17.93
CA ASN A 63 17.74 -6.99 18.33
C ASN A 63 18.88 -6.85 17.31
N PHE A 64 19.05 -5.62 16.83
CA PHE A 64 20.15 -5.22 15.95
C PHE A 64 20.90 -4.04 16.56
N GLN A 65 22.20 -4.15 16.64
CA GLN A 65 23.06 -3.12 17.19
C GLN A 65 24.28 -2.90 16.27
N ASN A 66 24.60 -1.63 16.05
CA ASN A 66 25.84 -1.19 15.43
C ASN A 66 26.38 0.05 16.19
N ASP A 67 27.40 0.72 15.64
CA ASP A 67 28.05 1.87 16.31
C ASP A 67 27.09 3.06 16.55
N THR A 68 25.98 3.14 15.83
CA THR A 68 25.06 4.30 15.85
C THR A 68 23.63 3.95 16.22
N LEU A 69 23.22 2.68 16.12
CA LEU A 69 21.84 2.24 16.29
C LEU A 69 21.75 1.06 17.25
N ASP A 70 20.71 1.09 18.09
CA ASP A 70 20.28 -0.01 18.96
C ASP A 70 18.79 -0.21 18.75
N LEU A 71 18.41 -1.27 18.01
CA LEU A 71 17.06 -1.46 17.49
C LEU A 71 16.45 -2.75 18.02
N SER A 72 15.19 -2.66 18.46
CA SER A 72 14.33 -3.81 18.79
C SER A 72 13.24 -3.94 17.73
N LEU A 73 13.33 -4.96 16.89
CA LEU A 73 12.59 -5.10 15.66
C LEU A 73 11.66 -6.33 15.67
N LYS A 74 10.57 -6.25 14.92
CA LYS A 74 9.67 -7.38 14.63
C LYS A 74 9.71 -7.69 13.14
N LEU A 75 9.72 -8.98 12.79
CA LEU A 75 9.65 -9.42 11.41
C LEU A 75 8.33 -8.97 10.78
N VAL A 76 8.42 -8.35 9.62
CA VAL A 76 7.28 -7.91 8.80
C VAL A 76 7.21 -8.75 7.52
N ARG A 77 8.28 -8.79 6.70
CA ARG A 77 8.30 -9.52 5.42
C ARG A 77 9.69 -10.06 5.11
N VAL A 78 9.76 -11.25 4.51
CA VAL A 78 10.95 -11.73 3.79
C VAL A 78 10.70 -11.56 2.30
N HIS A 79 11.56 -10.83 1.59
CA HIS A 79 11.43 -10.56 0.16
C HIS A 79 11.98 -11.72 -0.67
N THR A 80 11.15 -12.70 -0.97
CA THR A 80 11.55 -13.87 -1.77
C THR A 80 11.75 -13.52 -3.24
N GLU A 81 11.13 -12.46 -3.74
CA GLU A 81 11.25 -11.94 -5.11
C GLU A 81 12.61 -11.28 -5.39
N TYR A 82 13.36 -10.89 -4.37
CA TYR A 82 14.69 -10.28 -4.48
C TYR A 82 15.82 -11.22 -4.04
N LEU A 83 15.52 -12.50 -3.91
CA LEU A 83 16.51 -13.49 -3.57
C LEU A 83 17.54 -13.63 -4.68
N SER A 84 18.82 -13.53 -4.32
CA SER A 84 19.94 -13.63 -5.25
C SER A 84 20.93 -14.71 -4.84
N ILE A 85 21.52 -15.35 -5.87
CA ILE A 85 22.63 -16.28 -5.70
C ILE A 85 23.93 -15.47 -5.86
N LEU A 86 24.76 -15.39 -4.82
CA LEU A 86 26.02 -14.65 -4.84
C LEU A 86 27.20 -15.53 -5.28
N GLY A 87 27.11 -16.83 -5.03
CA GLY A 87 28.16 -17.79 -5.35
C GLY A 87 27.73 -19.22 -5.05
N PRO A 88 28.62 -20.20 -5.17
CA PRO A 88 28.33 -21.58 -4.77
C PRO A 88 27.87 -21.63 -3.31
N ASN A 89 26.64 -22.06 -3.08
CA ASN A 89 26.02 -22.15 -1.75
C ASN A 89 25.96 -20.81 -0.96
N GLU A 90 26.05 -19.66 -1.65
CA GLU A 90 25.95 -18.33 -1.09
C GLU A 90 24.72 -17.62 -1.62
N PHE A 91 23.86 -17.15 -0.72
CA PHE A 91 22.55 -16.58 -1.03
C PHE A 91 22.36 -15.26 -0.31
N PHE A 92 21.41 -14.47 -0.83
CA PHE A 92 21.08 -13.15 -0.32
C PHE A 92 19.56 -12.94 -0.42
N ALA A 93 18.97 -12.32 0.58
CA ALA A 93 17.61 -11.81 0.51
C ALA A 93 17.45 -10.57 1.39
N CYS A 94 16.54 -9.69 1.00
CA CYS A 94 16.09 -8.55 1.81
C CYS A 94 14.97 -8.98 2.75
N VAL A 95 14.92 -8.36 3.93
CA VAL A 95 13.92 -8.61 4.96
C VAL A 95 13.47 -7.29 5.57
N ASP A 96 12.17 -7.02 5.56
CA ASP A 96 11.59 -5.90 6.29
C ASP A 96 11.37 -6.28 7.75
N LEU A 97 11.88 -5.44 8.64
CA LEU A 97 11.70 -5.51 10.08
C LEU A 97 11.22 -4.15 10.58
N ALA A 98 10.25 -4.10 11.49
CA ALA A 98 9.68 -2.86 11.98
C ALA A 98 9.96 -2.62 13.47
N THR A 99 10.18 -1.35 13.84
CA THR A 99 10.17 -0.90 15.24
C THR A 99 8.73 -0.77 15.75
N ALA A 100 8.60 -0.64 17.07
CA ALA A 100 7.29 -0.35 17.68
C ALA A 100 6.75 1.03 17.31
N ASP A 101 7.60 1.95 16.87
CA ASP A 101 7.23 3.31 16.46
C ASP A 101 6.83 3.39 14.99
N GLY A 102 7.05 2.31 14.23
CA GLY A 102 6.59 2.17 12.86
C GLY A 102 7.66 2.30 11.80
N ASP A 103 8.89 2.61 12.18
CA ASP A 103 9.99 2.61 11.23
C ASP A 103 10.23 1.21 10.67
N VAL A 104 10.25 1.10 9.35
CA VAL A 104 10.50 -0.15 8.63
C VAL A 104 11.91 -0.15 8.09
N TYR A 105 12.70 -1.09 8.61
CA TYR A 105 14.07 -1.32 8.20
C TYR A 105 14.15 -2.49 7.22
N ASP A 106 14.61 -2.24 6.01
CA ASP A 106 14.98 -3.28 5.04
C ASP A 106 16.42 -3.71 5.36
N MET A 107 16.58 -4.98 5.74
CA MET A 107 17.87 -5.56 6.12
C MET A 107 18.29 -6.63 5.12
N ASP A 108 19.55 -6.58 4.72
CA ASP A 108 20.17 -7.59 3.87
C ASP A 108 20.64 -8.77 4.70
N PHE A 109 20.14 -9.96 4.37
CA PHE A 109 20.54 -11.24 4.97
C PHE A 109 21.42 -12.02 4.00
N PHE A 110 22.61 -12.36 4.42
CA PHE A 110 23.55 -13.20 3.69
C PHE A 110 23.57 -14.60 4.29
N LEU A 111 23.44 -15.62 3.45
CA LEU A 111 23.35 -17.00 3.89
C LEU A 111 24.35 -17.87 3.15
N LYS A 112 24.78 -18.94 3.83
CA LYS A 112 25.48 -20.07 3.24
C LYS A 112 24.79 -21.36 3.64
N GLY A 113 24.77 -22.33 2.73
CA GLY A 113 24.23 -23.64 3.08
C GLY A 113 23.75 -24.45 1.90
N VAL A 114 23.07 -25.53 2.27
CA VAL A 114 22.44 -26.52 1.39
C VAL A 114 20.99 -26.70 1.80
N PRO A 115 20.14 -27.36 0.98
CA PRO A 115 18.74 -27.59 1.34
C PRO A 115 18.59 -28.21 2.74
N GLY A 116 17.82 -27.54 3.62
CA GLY A 116 17.58 -27.96 4.99
C GLY A 116 18.66 -27.56 6.03
N ASP A 117 19.79 -26.99 5.58
CA ASP A 117 20.86 -26.45 6.46
C ASP A 117 21.35 -25.10 5.90
N MET A 118 20.55 -24.06 6.09
CA MET A 118 20.83 -22.69 5.70
C MET A 118 21.21 -21.85 6.91
N GLN A 119 22.39 -21.23 6.88
CA GLN A 119 22.89 -20.42 7.97
C GLN A 119 23.07 -18.96 7.55
N VAL A 120 22.50 -18.03 8.31
CA VAL A 120 22.74 -16.60 8.16
C VAL A 120 24.15 -16.29 8.65
N THR A 121 24.99 -15.79 7.76
CA THR A 121 26.40 -15.47 8.03
C THR A 121 26.61 -14.00 8.37
N LYS A 122 25.73 -13.12 7.85
CA LYS A 122 25.81 -11.67 8.04
C LYS A 122 24.43 -11.03 7.88
N THR A 123 24.20 -9.93 8.58
CA THR A 123 23.05 -9.03 8.36
C THR A 123 23.55 -7.59 8.29
N ASP A 124 23.13 -6.84 7.28
CA ASP A 124 23.43 -5.41 7.11
C ASP A 124 22.13 -4.61 7.03
N LEU A 125 22.16 -3.37 7.52
CA LEU A 125 21.06 -2.44 7.42
C LEU A 125 21.11 -1.77 6.04
N HIS A 126 20.09 -1.97 5.20
CA HIS A 126 20.06 -1.49 3.82
C HIS A 126 19.26 -0.21 3.66
N LYS A 127 18.00 -0.16 4.17
CA LYS A 127 17.13 1.01 4.02
C LYS A 127 16.37 1.30 5.31
N LEU A 128 15.96 2.55 5.45
CA LEU A 128 14.99 3.00 6.44
C LEU A 128 13.80 3.62 5.70
N ASN A 129 12.58 3.10 5.89
CA ASN A 129 11.37 3.59 5.26
C ASN A 129 11.50 3.75 3.73
N GLY A 130 12.19 2.79 3.08
CA GLY A 130 12.47 2.78 1.66
C GLY A 130 13.69 3.61 1.21
N LYS A 131 14.32 4.40 2.10
CA LYS A 131 15.51 5.20 1.80
C LYS A 131 16.79 4.39 2.00
N PRO A 132 17.61 4.20 0.96
CA PRO A 132 18.79 3.36 1.07
C PRO A 132 19.96 4.04 1.77
N TYR A 133 20.66 3.31 2.63
CA TYR A 133 21.98 3.69 3.16
C TYR A 133 23.11 3.40 2.16
N TYR A 134 22.91 2.42 1.26
CA TYR A 134 23.85 2.06 0.20
C TYR A 134 23.10 1.45 -1.00
N THR A 135 23.79 1.38 -2.15
CA THR A 135 23.29 0.72 -3.34
C THR A 135 24.24 -0.39 -3.77
N TRP A 136 23.70 -1.40 -4.46
CA TRP A 136 24.48 -2.47 -5.05
C TRP A 136 24.96 -2.08 -6.44
N LYS A 137 26.25 -2.30 -6.73
CA LYS A 137 26.83 -2.17 -8.07
C LYS A 137 27.55 -3.45 -8.48
N LYS A 138 27.45 -3.77 -9.78
CA LYS A 138 28.15 -4.92 -10.35
C LYS A 138 29.52 -4.49 -10.86
N GLY A 139 30.58 -5.16 -10.38
CA GLY A 139 31.94 -4.96 -10.81
C GLY A 139 32.22 -5.52 -12.21
N LYS A 140 33.35 -5.16 -12.80
CA LYS A 140 33.81 -5.66 -14.10
C LYS A 140 34.05 -7.18 -14.11
N ASP A 141 34.40 -7.73 -12.97
CA ASP A 141 34.58 -9.16 -12.70
C ASP A 141 33.27 -9.91 -12.40
N LYS A 142 32.13 -9.22 -12.59
CA LYS A 142 30.75 -9.70 -12.31
C LYS A 142 30.45 -9.90 -10.82
N THR A 143 31.31 -9.51 -9.89
CA THR A 143 31.00 -9.47 -8.47
C THR A 143 30.08 -8.29 -8.13
N TRP A 144 29.29 -8.42 -7.07
CA TRP A 144 28.46 -7.36 -6.54
C TRP A 144 29.11 -6.74 -5.30
N PHE A 145 29.10 -5.42 -5.22
CA PHE A 145 29.60 -4.68 -4.05
C PHE A 145 28.68 -3.52 -3.71
N THR A 146 28.69 -3.11 -2.43
CA THR A 146 27.89 -2.00 -1.93
C THR A 146 28.62 -0.68 -2.10
N VAL A 147 27.89 0.35 -2.44
CA VAL A 147 28.39 1.73 -2.55
C VAL A 147 27.50 2.62 -1.67
N PRO A 148 28.07 3.33 -0.66
CA PRO A 148 27.31 4.26 0.16
C PRO A 148 26.63 5.32 -0.69
N VAL A 149 25.38 5.65 -0.35
CA VAL A 149 24.63 6.72 -1.02
C VAL A 149 25.01 8.05 -0.37
N GLN A 150 26.08 8.68 -0.86
CA GLN A 150 26.61 9.93 -0.27
C GLN A 150 25.99 11.19 -0.82
N ASN A 151 25.41 11.17 -2.03
CA ASN A 151 24.87 12.36 -2.73
C ASN A 151 23.63 12.04 -3.58
N ALA A 152 23.01 10.90 -3.44
CA ALA A 152 21.71 10.67 -4.05
C ALA A 152 20.66 11.33 -3.16
N SER A 153 19.68 12.03 -3.76
CA SER A 153 18.49 12.43 -3.04
C SER A 153 17.86 11.16 -2.46
N ASN A 154 17.76 11.10 -1.15
CA ASN A 154 17.07 10.02 -0.45
C ASN A 154 15.55 10.26 -0.44
N ASP A 155 15.09 11.30 -1.15
CA ASP A 155 13.67 11.65 -1.19
C ASP A 155 12.88 10.57 -1.93
N LEU A 156 11.82 10.12 -1.32
CA LEU A 156 10.86 9.25 -1.99
C LEU A 156 9.99 10.08 -2.92
N LEU A 157 9.77 9.59 -4.13
CA LEU A 157 8.98 10.29 -5.14
C LEU A 157 7.55 10.56 -4.63
N GLY A 158 7.14 11.81 -4.62
CA GLY A 158 5.80 12.22 -4.20
C GLY A 158 5.60 12.33 -2.69
N VAL A 159 6.61 12.01 -1.87
CA VAL A 159 6.55 12.05 -0.41
C VAL A 159 7.16 13.34 0.11
N MET A 160 6.43 14.05 0.98
CA MET A 160 6.96 15.12 1.82
C MET A 160 6.94 14.67 3.27
N GLU A 161 8.13 14.54 3.86
CA GLU A 161 8.32 14.13 5.25
C GLU A 161 8.18 15.33 6.20
N GLY A 162 7.97 15.04 7.46
CA GLY A 162 7.86 16.04 8.52
C GLY A 162 6.56 16.84 8.43
N THR A 163 6.62 18.12 8.07
CA THR A 163 5.46 19.03 8.03
C THR A 163 5.36 19.74 6.70
N ASP A 164 4.17 19.76 6.08
CA ASP A 164 3.85 20.58 4.91
C ASP A 164 2.86 21.68 5.28
N ARG A 165 3.00 22.86 4.66
CA ARG A 165 2.13 24.04 4.83
C ARG A 165 1.70 24.56 3.49
N PHE A 166 0.38 24.66 3.29
CA PHE A 166 -0.20 25.15 2.04
C PHE A 166 -1.59 25.74 2.27
N ASP A 167 -1.98 26.65 1.38
CA ASP A 167 -3.37 27.06 1.24
C ASP A 167 -4.04 26.12 0.23
N PHE A 168 -5.23 25.59 0.59
CA PHE A 168 -5.99 24.67 -0.24
C PHE A 168 -7.34 25.28 -0.57
N THR A 169 -7.71 25.28 -1.85
CA THR A 169 -8.99 25.79 -2.34
C THR A 169 -9.84 24.68 -2.91
N TYR A 170 -11.06 24.59 -2.41
CA TYR A 170 -12.10 23.68 -2.83
C TYR A 170 -13.21 24.48 -3.52
N GLU A 171 -13.38 24.34 -4.83
CA GLU A 171 -14.43 25.01 -5.60
C GLU A 171 -15.45 24.01 -6.11
N ILE A 172 -16.74 24.39 -6.03
CA ILE A 172 -17.87 23.66 -6.59
C ILE A 172 -18.61 24.58 -7.54
N GLN A 173 -18.78 24.16 -8.79
CA GLN A 173 -19.62 24.84 -9.75
C GLN A 173 -21.01 24.23 -9.71
N LEU A 174 -22.00 24.98 -9.26
CA LEU A 174 -23.39 24.52 -9.24
C LEU A 174 -23.90 24.37 -10.67
N PRO A 175 -24.68 23.32 -10.94
CA PRO A 175 -25.40 23.17 -12.22
C PRO A 175 -26.62 24.08 -12.30
N GLU A 176 -27.39 23.95 -13.37
CA GLU A 176 -28.72 24.48 -13.40
C GLU A 176 -29.59 23.78 -12.34
N ILE A 177 -30.30 24.57 -11.52
CA ILE A 177 -31.16 24.08 -10.45
C ILE A 177 -32.61 24.37 -10.87
N THR A 178 -33.36 23.33 -11.21
CA THR A 178 -34.72 23.44 -11.77
C THR A 178 -35.81 23.58 -10.70
N GLY A 179 -35.49 23.25 -9.45
CA GLY A 179 -36.41 23.31 -8.31
C GLY A 179 -35.65 23.48 -6.99
N SER A 180 -36.18 22.91 -5.90
CA SER A 180 -35.47 22.91 -4.64
C SER A 180 -34.28 21.91 -4.69
N ALA A 181 -33.12 22.31 -4.19
CA ALA A 181 -31.98 21.41 -4.12
C ALA A 181 -31.37 21.37 -2.72
N LYS A 182 -30.76 20.25 -2.40
CA LYS A 182 -30.02 20.01 -1.16
C LYS A 182 -28.60 19.54 -1.49
N MET A 183 -27.63 20.00 -0.72
CA MET A 183 -26.25 19.62 -0.93
C MET A 183 -25.54 19.38 0.39
N TRP A 184 -24.71 18.33 0.42
CA TRP A 184 -23.84 17.99 1.56
C TRP A 184 -22.39 18.13 1.09
N VAL A 185 -21.65 19.01 1.73
CA VAL A 185 -20.27 19.36 1.36
C VAL A 185 -19.34 19.05 2.54
N PRO A 186 -18.24 18.28 2.35
CA PRO A 186 -17.31 18.03 3.44
C PRO A 186 -16.59 19.32 3.85
N ILE A 187 -16.41 19.51 5.14
CA ILE A 187 -15.59 20.59 5.72
C ILE A 187 -14.39 19.97 6.40
N ALA A 188 -13.19 20.34 5.95
CA ALA A 188 -11.97 19.86 6.57
C ALA A 188 -11.89 20.30 8.03
N GLN A 189 -11.43 19.41 8.91
CA GLN A 189 -11.33 19.62 10.35
C GLN A 189 -9.89 19.46 10.84
N SER A 190 -9.54 20.20 11.89
CA SER A 190 -8.30 19.95 12.60
C SER A 190 -8.36 18.65 13.39
N ASP A 191 -7.24 17.94 13.39
CA ASP A 191 -7.03 16.75 14.21
C ASP A 191 -5.60 16.75 14.79
N ARG A 192 -5.13 15.59 15.25
CA ARG A 192 -3.76 15.45 15.78
C ARG A 192 -2.67 15.70 14.74
N PHE A 193 -2.96 15.52 13.45
CA PHE A 193 -1.98 15.53 12.36
C PHE A 193 -2.21 16.64 11.35
N GLN A 194 -3.34 17.35 11.44
CA GLN A 194 -3.58 18.51 10.59
C GLN A 194 -4.23 19.64 11.40
N THR A 195 -3.72 20.85 11.19
CA THR A 195 -4.35 22.08 11.64
C THR A 195 -5.00 22.75 10.44
N ILE A 196 -6.30 23.02 10.55
CA ILE A 196 -7.11 23.65 9.51
C ILE A 196 -7.60 25.00 9.98
N GLU A 197 -7.27 26.06 9.26
CA GLU A 197 -7.85 27.38 9.38
C GLU A 197 -8.71 27.67 8.16
N ILE A 198 -9.99 27.96 8.34
CA ILE A 198 -10.87 28.39 7.24
C ILE A 198 -10.57 29.86 6.93
N ILE A 199 -9.89 30.12 5.82
CA ILE A 199 -9.58 31.48 5.36
C ILE A 199 -10.83 32.16 4.83
N SER A 200 -11.61 31.44 4.03
CA SER A 200 -12.87 31.93 3.47
C SER A 200 -13.81 30.78 3.16
N LEU A 201 -15.11 31.05 3.32
CA LEU A 201 -16.18 30.17 2.92
C LEU A 201 -17.27 31.04 2.27
N GLN A 202 -17.52 30.81 0.99
CA GLN A 202 -18.55 31.50 0.23
C GLN A 202 -19.46 30.47 -0.41
N ALA A 203 -20.72 30.48 -0.07
CA ALA A 203 -21.72 29.59 -0.63
C ALA A 203 -23.08 30.32 -0.73
N PRO A 204 -23.83 30.10 -1.79
CA PRO A 204 -25.21 30.64 -1.92
C PRO A 204 -26.18 29.82 -1.07
N GLY A 205 -27.39 30.36 -0.90
CA GLY A 205 -28.49 29.66 -0.23
C GLY A 205 -28.38 29.66 1.29
N THR A 206 -29.20 28.82 1.92
CA THR A 206 -29.20 28.65 3.38
C THR A 206 -28.19 27.58 3.75
N GLN A 207 -27.32 27.90 4.72
CA GLN A 207 -26.20 27.06 5.13
C GLN A 207 -26.40 26.62 6.58
N GLU A 208 -26.09 25.35 6.87
CA GLU A 208 -26.07 24.79 8.19
C GLU A 208 -24.82 23.90 8.33
N MET A 209 -24.07 24.04 9.42
CA MET A 209 -22.98 23.14 9.76
C MET A 209 -23.51 22.01 10.62
N ILE A 210 -23.48 20.79 10.10
CA ILE A 210 -23.95 19.59 10.79
C ILE A 210 -22.77 18.69 11.12
N GLN A 211 -22.88 17.96 12.22
CA GLN A 211 -21.92 16.95 12.65
C GLN A 211 -22.49 15.58 12.32
N GLU A 212 -21.72 14.76 11.64
CA GLU A 212 -22.07 13.37 11.43
C GLU A 212 -21.61 12.55 12.64
N ASP A 213 -22.52 11.76 13.22
CA ASP A 213 -22.36 11.22 14.58
C ASP A 213 -21.35 10.07 14.67
N GLU A 214 -21.21 9.25 13.60
CA GLU A 214 -20.43 8.01 13.68
C GLU A 214 -18.92 8.25 13.62
N TYR A 215 -18.49 9.13 12.70
CA TYR A 215 -17.06 9.42 12.49
C TYR A 215 -16.68 10.85 12.85
N GLY A 216 -17.67 11.68 13.23
CA GLY A 216 -17.46 13.05 13.64
C GLY A 216 -17.10 14.00 12.50
N ASN A 217 -17.53 13.71 11.27
CA ASN A 217 -17.31 14.59 10.12
C ASN A 217 -18.14 15.87 10.24
N THR A 218 -17.53 17.02 9.95
CA THR A 218 -18.30 18.28 9.77
C THR A 218 -18.73 18.37 8.31
N ILE A 219 -20.02 18.63 8.12
CA ILE A 219 -20.64 18.73 6.81
C ILE A 219 -21.38 20.07 6.71
N MET A 220 -21.12 20.84 5.67
CA MET A 220 -21.96 21.98 5.33
C MET A 220 -23.17 21.47 4.54
N TYR A 221 -24.33 21.56 5.16
CA TYR A 221 -25.61 21.28 4.52
C TYR A 221 -26.16 22.56 3.91
N LEU A 222 -26.53 22.50 2.65
CA LEU A 222 -27.05 23.64 1.87
C LEU A 222 -28.46 23.36 1.36
N GLN A 223 -29.32 24.38 1.46
CA GLN A 223 -30.58 24.43 0.77
C GLN A 223 -30.49 25.49 -0.35
N LEU A 224 -30.74 25.03 -1.57
CA LEU A 224 -30.57 25.81 -2.79
C LEU A 224 -31.88 25.95 -3.54
N LEU A 225 -32.02 27.04 -4.27
CA LEU A 225 -33.16 27.39 -5.10
C LEU A 225 -32.73 27.68 -6.55
N PRO A 226 -33.60 27.78 -7.54
CA PRO A 226 -33.25 28.03 -8.93
C PRO A 226 -32.39 29.29 -9.15
N GLU A 227 -32.57 30.33 -8.34
CA GLU A 227 -31.76 31.56 -8.39
C GLU A 227 -30.29 31.37 -8.07
N HIS A 228 -29.92 30.22 -7.49
CA HIS A 228 -28.53 29.85 -7.19
C HIS A 228 -27.85 29.05 -8.32
N SER A 229 -28.59 28.79 -9.43
CA SER A 229 -28.07 28.10 -10.61
C SER A 229 -26.77 28.74 -11.10
N ASN A 230 -25.82 27.92 -11.50
CA ASN A 230 -24.52 28.32 -12.06
C ASN A 230 -23.64 29.18 -11.14
N GLN A 231 -24.00 29.35 -9.87
CA GLN A 231 -23.13 30.02 -8.89
C GLN A 231 -22.03 29.08 -8.42
N LYS A 232 -21.00 29.66 -7.81
CA LYS A 232 -19.88 28.92 -7.22
C LYS A 232 -19.99 28.85 -5.71
N ILE A 233 -19.54 27.73 -5.16
CA ILE A 233 -19.17 27.58 -3.75
C ILE A 233 -17.65 27.53 -3.71
N THR A 234 -17.03 28.35 -2.84
CA THR A 234 -15.58 28.38 -2.69
C THR A 234 -15.23 28.31 -1.21
N MET A 235 -14.37 27.36 -0.87
CA MET A 235 -13.82 27.18 0.47
C MET A 235 -12.30 27.22 0.36
N SER A 236 -11.68 28.10 1.13
CA SER A 236 -10.22 28.22 1.18
C SER A 236 -9.74 27.93 2.59
N TYR A 237 -8.76 27.05 2.70
CA TYR A 237 -8.17 26.59 3.94
C TYR A 237 -6.69 26.87 3.97
N ARG A 238 -6.17 27.29 5.13
CA ARG A 238 -4.75 27.17 5.45
C ARG A 238 -4.55 25.86 6.18
N VAL A 239 -3.63 25.06 5.67
CA VAL A 239 -3.36 23.72 6.14
C VAL A 239 -1.93 23.64 6.63
N GLU A 240 -1.76 23.15 7.86
CA GLU A 240 -0.48 22.62 8.35
C GLU A 240 -0.70 21.15 8.61
N ARG A 241 0.05 20.28 7.94
CA ARG A 241 -0.08 18.84 8.03
C ARG A 241 1.23 18.21 8.42
N ASP A 242 1.19 17.37 9.45
CA ASP A 242 2.32 16.53 9.86
C ASP A 242 2.26 15.15 9.19
N GLU A 243 3.43 14.60 8.90
CA GLU A 243 3.58 13.21 8.50
C GLU A 243 2.98 12.30 9.58
N LYS A 244 2.23 11.29 9.15
CA LYS A 244 1.57 10.36 10.05
C LYS A 244 2.35 9.05 10.10
N ALA A 245 2.85 8.69 11.27
CA ALA A 245 3.44 7.38 11.60
C ALA A 245 2.50 6.62 12.56
N PRO A 246 2.76 5.36 12.91
CA PRO A 246 1.91 4.60 13.82
C PRO A 246 1.74 5.28 15.18
N TYR A 247 0.49 5.41 15.62
CA TYR A 247 0.16 6.19 16.80
C TYR A 247 -0.91 5.52 17.67
N ALA A 248 -0.79 5.71 18.99
CA ALA A 248 -1.83 5.35 19.91
C ALA A 248 -2.97 6.39 19.84
N ASP A 249 -4.19 5.92 19.76
CA ASP A 249 -5.40 6.73 19.83
C ASP A 249 -6.24 6.30 21.03
N GLN A 250 -6.93 7.27 21.63
CA GLN A 250 -7.85 6.99 22.74
C GLN A 250 -9.23 6.52 22.27
N ASP A 251 -9.41 6.29 20.95
CA ASP A 251 -10.65 5.74 20.40
C ASP A 251 -10.89 4.36 21.01
N SER A 252 -11.85 4.30 21.93
CA SER A 252 -12.14 3.11 22.73
C SER A 252 -13.00 2.09 21.98
N ASP A 253 -13.62 2.49 20.86
CA ASP A 253 -14.52 1.63 20.09
C ASP A 253 -13.91 1.09 18.82
N LEU A 254 -13.01 0.12 18.98
CA LEU A 254 -12.44 -0.61 17.86
C LEU A 254 -13.44 -1.51 17.16
N LEU A 255 -14.57 -1.86 17.79
CA LEU A 255 -15.54 -2.81 17.25
C LEU A 255 -16.24 -2.25 16.02
N LYS A 256 -16.53 -0.95 15.97
CA LYS A 256 -17.12 -0.32 14.77
C LYS A 256 -16.26 -0.48 13.52
N TYR A 257 -14.94 -0.59 13.68
CA TYR A 257 -14.01 -0.79 12.59
C TYR A 257 -13.80 -2.26 12.18
N LEU A 258 -14.61 -3.17 12.73
CA LEU A 258 -14.76 -4.57 12.30
C LEU A 258 -16.10 -4.81 11.59
N GLU A 259 -17.02 -3.85 11.61
CA GLU A 259 -18.36 -4.01 11.06
C GLU A 259 -18.38 -3.91 9.53
N ALA A 260 -19.33 -4.64 8.91
CA ALA A 260 -19.56 -4.57 7.48
C ALA A 260 -20.35 -3.31 7.11
N THR A 261 -20.08 -2.75 5.93
CA THR A 261 -20.93 -1.76 5.27
C THR A 261 -21.26 -2.25 3.85
N PRO A 262 -22.19 -1.64 3.12
CA PRO A 262 -22.59 -2.12 1.80
C PRO A 262 -21.42 -2.34 0.83
N PHE A 263 -20.39 -1.48 0.85
CA PHE A 263 -19.21 -1.57 -0.03
C PHE A 263 -17.98 -2.18 0.66
N LEU A 264 -18.08 -2.47 1.95
CA LEU A 264 -17.02 -3.11 2.74
C LEU A 264 -17.59 -4.38 3.42
N PRO A 265 -17.90 -5.44 2.65
CA PRO A 265 -18.38 -6.68 3.21
C PRO A 265 -17.32 -7.33 4.10
N VAL A 266 -17.78 -8.02 5.15
CA VAL A 266 -16.94 -8.74 6.11
C VAL A 266 -17.42 -10.19 6.18
N GLY A 267 -16.48 -11.13 6.29
CA GLY A 267 -16.81 -12.56 6.33
C GLY A 267 -16.95 -13.19 4.94
N GLY A 268 -17.51 -14.38 4.87
CA GLY A 268 -17.70 -15.13 3.63
C GLY A 268 -16.41 -15.27 2.81
N ARG A 269 -16.46 -14.89 1.53
CA ARG A 269 -15.30 -15.00 0.62
C ARG A 269 -14.08 -14.22 1.11
N PHE A 270 -14.27 -13.09 1.81
CA PHE A 270 -13.16 -12.28 2.30
C PHE A 270 -12.43 -12.95 3.47
N SER A 271 -13.15 -13.69 4.34
CA SER A 271 -12.52 -14.53 5.36
C SER A 271 -11.68 -15.62 4.72
N THR A 272 -12.22 -16.35 3.75
CA THR A 272 -11.50 -17.42 3.05
C THR A 272 -10.21 -16.88 2.40
N ILE A 273 -10.30 -15.80 1.64
CA ILE A 273 -9.15 -15.19 0.98
C ILE A 273 -8.11 -14.72 2.01
N ALA A 274 -8.55 -14.05 3.07
CA ALA A 274 -7.65 -13.58 4.12
C ALA A 274 -6.94 -14.74 4.85
N GLU A 275 -7.65 -15.82 5.18
CA GLU A 275 -7.10 -17.00 5.81
C GLU A 275 -6.07 -17.71 4.91
N GLU A 276 -6.34 -17.83 3.61
CA GLU A 276 -5.42 -18.40 2.63
C GLU A 276 -4.11 -17.59 2.57
N ILE A 277 -4.20 -16.26 2.43
CA ILE A 277 -3.04 -15.35 2.39
C ILE A 277 -2.23 -15.44 3.70
N ILE A 278 -2.90 -15.35 4.85
CA ILE A 278 -2.27 -15.38 6.16
C ILE A 278 -1.56 -16.73 6.40
N SER A 279 -2.20 -17.85 6.00
CA SER A 279 -1.63 -19.18 6.11
C SER A 279 -0.42 -19.37 5.21
N GLU A 280 -0.51 -18.94 3.93
CA GLU A 280 0.60 -18.99 2.97
C GLU A 280 1.82 -18.22 3.49
N LYS A 281 1.61 -17.00 3.99
CA LYS A 281 2.68 -16.14 4.52
C LYS A 281 3.08 -16.48 5.96
N LYS A 282 2.43 -17.49 6.60
CA LYS A 282 2.66 -17.88 8.00
C LYS A 282 2.60 -16.71 8.98
N ALA A 283 1.74 -15.76 8.71
CA ALA A 283 1.59 -14.55 9.51
C ALA A 283 0.86 -14.86 10.81
N ASN A 284 1.46 -14.52 11.96
CA ASN A 284 0.98 -14.95 13.29
C ASN A 284 0.64 -13.78 14.24
N SER A 285 1.03 -12.55 13.93
CA SER A 285 0.63 -11.34 14.66
C SER A 285 -0.31 -10.48 13.83
N GLN A 286 -1.04 -9.54 14.44
CA GLN A 286 -1.90 -8.63 13.68
C GLN A 286 -1.11 -7.80 12.66
N LEU A 287 0.08 -7.34 13.03
CA LEU A 287 0.96 -6.59 12.14
C LEU A 287 1.39 -7.42 10.92
N THR A 288 1.85 -8.66 11.13
CA THR A 288 2.27 -9.53 10.02
C THR A 288 1.11 -9.98 9.15
N LYS A 289 -0.08 -10.19 9.72
CA LYS A 289 -1.31 -10.46 8.95
C LYS A 289 -1.67 -9.27 8.06
N ALA A 290 -1.70 -8.06 8.62
CA ALA A 290 -1.98 -6.85 7.85
C ALA A 290 -0.94 -6.64 6.73
N ARG A 291 0.36 -6.91 6.99
CA ARG A 291 1.39 -6.83 5.96
C ARG A 291 1.17 -7.87 4.85
N ALA A 292 0.82 -9.09 5.18
CA ALA A 292 0.52 -10.11 4.19
C ALA A 292 -0.66 -9.73 3.27
N LEU A 293 -1.72 -9.14 3.83
CA LEU A 293 -2.86 -8.62 3.08
C LEU A 293 -2.49 -7.42 2.20
N TYR A 294 -1.69 -6.50 2.73
CA TYR A 294 -1.15 -5.34 2.00
C TYR A 294 -0.32 -5.77 0.79
N ASP A 295 0.65 -6.66 1.00
CA ASP A 295 1.51 -7.19 -0.05
C ASP A 295 0.73 -7.95 -1.12
N TYR A 296 -0.26 -8.76 -0.69
CA TYR A 296 -1.14 -9.46 -1.64
C TYR A 296 -1.86 -8.50 -2.59
N ILE A 297 -2.36 -7.37 -2.08
CA ILE A 297 -3.04 -6.37 -2.92
C ILE A 297 -2.05 -5.70 -3.86
N ILE A 298 -0.85 -5.33 -3.39
CA ILE A 298 0.22 -4.78 -4.24
C ILE A 298 0.57 -5.74 -5.39
N ASP A 299 0.70 -7.02 -5.09
CA ASP A 299 1.13 -8.03 -6.06
C ASP A 299 0.02 -8.43 -7.05
N ASN A 300 -1.26 -8.29 -6.67
CA ASN A 300 -2.37 -8.87 -7.43
C ASN A 300 -3.39 -7.85 -7.97
N VAL A 301 -3.36 -6.58 -7.56
CA VAL A 301 -4.32 -5.57 -7.99
C VAL A 301 -3.61 -4.50 -8.82
N ARG A 302 -4.17 -4.21 -10.01
CA ARG A 302 -3.64 -3.19 -10.92
C ARG A 302 -4.34 -1.85 -10.73
N TYR A 303 -3.58 -0.77 -10.58
CA TYR A 303 -4.16 0.57 -10.57
C TYR A 303 -4.69 0.94 -11.98
N ALA A 304 -5.99 1.10 -12.11
CA ALA A 304 -6.65 1.45 -13.36
C ALA A 304 -7.94 2.22 -13.11
N LYS A 305 -8.21 3.19 -13.99
CA LYS A 305 -9.46 3.97 -14.00
C LYS A 305 -10.35 3.49 -15.15
N GLU A 306 -10.70 2.22 -15.11
CA GLU A 306 -11.50 1.52 -16.13
C GLU A 306 -12.67 0.76 -15.48
N GLY A 307 -13.76 0.58 -16.19
CA GLY A 307 -14.94 -0.12 -15.67
C GLY A 307 -15.68 0.66 -14.58
N THR A 308 -16.19 -0.04 -13.58
CA THR A 308 -16.99 0.53 -12.48
C THR A 308 -16.13 0.96 -11.28
N TYR A 309 -14.97 1.53 -11.53
CA TYR A 309 -14.08 2.03 -10.49
C TYR A 309 -14.64 3.29 -9.78
N GLY A 310 -14.10 3.62 -8.62
CA GLY A 310 -14.36 4.85 -7.88
C GLY A 310 -15.51 4.76 -6.88
N THR A 311 -16.23 3.63 -6.84
CA THR A 311 -17.23 3.36 -5.81
C THR A 311 -16.62 2.79 -4.53
N GLY A 312 -15.40 2.21 -4.63
CA GLY A 312 -14.78 1.50 -3.55
C GLY A 312 -15.56 0.27 -3.12
N ASP A 313 -16.12 -0.48 -4.08
CA ASP A 313 -16.73 -1.78 -3.80
C ASP A 313 -15.64 -2.85 -3.70
N ALA A 314 -15.48 -3.40 -2.51
CA ALA A 314 -14.50 -4.46 -2.28
C ALA A 314 -14.81 -5.74 -3.08
N ASN A 315 -16.06 -6.04 -3.41
CA ASN A 315 -16.41 -7.14 -4.30
C ASN A 315 -15.88 -6.91 -5.71
N TYR A 316 -16.12 -5.70 -6.26
CA TYR A 316 -15.57 -5.34 -7.56
C TYR A 316 -14.04 -5.41 -7.58
N ALA A 317 -13.38 -4.83 -6.58
CA ALA A 317 -11.92 -4.88 -6.46
C ALA A 317 -11.38 -6.33 -6.41
N CYS A 318 -12.07 -7.21 -5.69
CA CYS A 318 -11.73 -8.61 -5.58
C CYS A 318 -11.89 -9.36 -6.91
N ASP A 319 -12.94 -9.09 -7.66
CA ASP A 319 -13.24 -9.78 -8.92
C ASP A 319 -12.43 -9.25 -10.09
N ALA A 320 -12.37 -7.93 -10.25
CA ALA A 320 -11.69 -7.26 -11.34
C ALA A 320 -10.16 -7.22 -11.17
N LYS A 321 -9.65 -7.37 -9.93
CA LYS A 321 -8.24 -7.17 -9.59
C LYS A 321 -7.69 -5.85 -10.14
N SER A 322 -8.53 -4.82 -10.15
CA SER A 322 -8.19 -3.48 -10.64
C SER A 322 -9.12 -2.43 -10.03
N GLY A 323 -8.69 -1.18 -10.06
CA GLY A 323 -9.43 -0.03 -9.59
C GLY A 323 -8.50 1.15 -9.28
N ASN A 324 -9.07 2.19 -8.65
CA ASN A 324 -8.30 3.33 -8.15
C ASN A 324 -8.02 3.19 -6.63
N CYS A 325 -7.66 4.27 -5.97
CA CYS A 325 -7.36 4.25 -4.54
C CYS A 325 -8.53 3.72 -3.68
N THR A 326 -9.80 3.99 -4.07
CA THR A 326 -10.95 3.51 -3.30
C THR A 326 -11.10 2.00 -3.32
N GLU A 327 -10.89 1.36 -4.47
CA GLU A 327 -10.93 -0.10 -4.61
C GLU A 327 -9.79 -0.77 -3.83
N PHE A 328 -8.56 -0.25 -3.94
CA PHE A 328 -7.40 -0.77 -3.20
C PHE A 328 -7.66 -0.80 -1.70
N HIS A 329 -8.07 0.35 -1.14
CA HIS A 329 -8.28 0.46 0.30
C HIS A 329 -9.53 -0.26 0.78
N SER A 330 -10.62 -0.29 -0.01
CA SER A 330 -11.81 -1.05 0.35
C SER A 330 -11.56 -2.55 0.38
N PHE A 331 -10.78 -3.07 -0.56
CA PHE A 331 -10.40 -4.48 -0.57
C PHE A 331 -9.56 -4.83 0.66
N PHE A 332 -8.56 -3.99 0.98
CA PHE A 332 -7.76 -4.17 2.19
C PHE A 332 -8.61 -4.14 3.47
N ILE A 333 -9.50 -3.14 3.60
CA ILE A 333 -10.35 -3.00 4.79
C ILE A 333 -11.26 -4.22 4.95
N SER A 334 -11.86 -4.73 3.86
CA SER A 334 -12.70 -5.92 3.91
C SER A 334 -11.92 -7.16 4.31
N LEU A 335 -10.72 -7.39 3.78
CA LEU A 335 -9.84 -8.49 4.16
C LEU A 335 -9.38 -8.36 5.62
N SER A 336 -8.96 -7.17 6.03
CA SER A 336 -8.47 -6.91 7.39
C SER A 336 -9.57 -7.14 8.44
N ARG A 337 -10.76 -6.56 8.22
CA ARG A 337 -11.91 -6.77 9.12
C ARG A 337 -12.33 -8.24 9.18
N SER A 338 -12.28 -8.95 8.06
CA SER A 338 -12.56 -10.38 7.99
C SER A 338 -11.52 -11.24 8.71
N ALA A 339 -10.29 -10.74 8.84
CA ALA A 339 -9.22 -11.36 9.63
C ALA A 339 -9.21 -10.91 11.10
N GLY A 340 -10.22 -10.14 11.56
CA GLY A 340 -10.31 -9.61 12.92
C GLY A 340 -9.35 -8.44 13.21
N ILE A 341 -8.91 -7.72 12.18
CA ILE A 341 -8.05 -6.53 12.29
C ILE A 341 -8.92 -5.30 12.05
N PRO A 342 -9.12 -4.43 13.05
CA PRO A 342 -9.84 -3.19 12.86
C PRO A 342 -9.17 -2.33 11.79
N ALA A 343 -9.96 -1.84 10.83
CA ALA A 343 -9.45 -1.01 9.74
C ALA A 343 -10.44 0.08 9.37
N ARG A 344 -9.94 1.28 9.04
CA ARG A 344 -10.76 2.46 8.78
C ARG A 344 -10.31 3.21 7.53
N PHE A 345 -11.23 3.96 6.96
CA PHE A 345 -11.08 4.67 5.69
C PHE A 345 -11.04 6.18 5.94
N ALA A 346 -10.22 6.89 5.19
CA ALA A 346 -10.22 8.35 5.13
C ALA A 346 -10.03 8.82 3.69
N VAL A 347 -10.54 10.02 3.39
CA VAL A 347 -10.49 10.61 2.06
C VAL A 347 -10.24 12.11 2.13
N GLY A 348 -9.51 12.61 1.14
CA GLY A 348 -9.20 14.01 0.98
C GLY A 348 -8.47 14.26 -0.32
N ALA A 349 -7.30 14.89 -0.29
CA ALA A 349 -6.49 15.14 -1.46
C ALA A 349 -5.00 14.90 -1.16
N ALA A 350 -4.26 14.39 -2.16
CA ALA A 350 -2.81 14.33 -2.15
C ALA A 350 -2.25 15.54 -2.90
N ILE A 351 -1.47 16.35 -2.20
CA ILE A 351 -0.93 17.60 -2.74
C ILE A 351 0.37 17.29 -3.48
N PRO A 352 0.52 17.68 -4.76
CA PRO A 352 1.75 17.46 -5.51
C PRO A 352 2.99 17.99 -4.78
N SER A 353 4.03 17.17 -4.67
CA SER A 353 5.29 17.55 -4.02
C SER A 353 6.28 18.24 -4.97
N GLU A 354 6.09 18.09 -6.28
CA GLU A 354 6.99 18.56 -7.33
C GLU A 354 6.77 20.00 -7.76
N ARG A 355 5.76 20.69 -7.19
CA ARG A 355 5.43 22.08 -7.50
C ARG A 355 4.79 22.77 -6.30
N ASP A 356 4.84 24.11 -6.31
CA ASP A 356 4.35 24.94 -5.20
C ASP A 356 2.90 25.43 -5.39
N GLU A 357 2.33 25.29 -6.58
CA GLU A 357 0.95 25.74 -6.87
C GLU A 357 0.29 24.95 -8.00
N GLY A 358 -1.02 25.06 -8.09
CA GLY A 358 -1.81 24.56 -9.21
C GLY A 358 -2.95 23.65 -8.80
N LYS A 359 -3.53 22.98 -9.80
CA LYS A 359 -4.66 22.06 -9.60
C LYS A 359 -4.20 20.75 -8.99
N VAL A 360 -5.07 20.14 -8.19
CA VAL A 360 -4.90 18.78 -7.66
C VAL A 360 -5.83 17.85 -8.45
N ASP A 361 -5.33 16.69 -8.85
CA ASP A 361 -6.01 15.72 -9.71
C ASP A 361 -7.13 14.94 -8.98
N GLY A 362 -8.08 15.68 -8.38
CA GLY A 362 -9.22 15.11 -7.70
C GLY A 362 -8.92 14.58 -6.29
N TYR A 363 -9.84 13.78 -5.76
CA TYR A 363 -9.70 13.22 -4.44
C TYR A 363 -8.69 12.07 -4.42
N HIS A 364 -8.13 11.84 -3.24
CA HIS A 364 -7.34 10.68 -2.89
C HIS A 364 -7.79 10.11 -1.55
N CYS A 365 -7.75 8.79 -1.41
CA CYS A 365 -8.12 8.14 -0.17
C CYS A 365 -7.00 7.21 0.33
N TRP A 366 -7.08 6.86 1.60
CA TRP A 366 -6.14 5.99 2.28
C TRP A 366 -6.84 5.23 3.40
N ALA A 367 -6.11 4.35 4.06
CA ALA A 367 -6.64 3.57 5.16
C ALA A 367 -5.68 3.57 6.36
N GLU A 368 -6.19 3.11 7.48
CA GLU A 368 -5.43 2.78 8.67
C GLU A 368 -5.92 1.44 9.21
N PHE A 369 -5.04 0.65 9.81
CA PHE A 369 -5.40 -0.56 10.53
C PHE A 369 -4.84 -0.54 11.95
N TYR A 370 -5.48 -1.29 12.85
CA TYR A 370 -5.06 -1.35 14.26
C TYR A 370 -4.27 -2.63 14.53
N ALA A 371 -3.02 -2.47 14.95
CA ALA A 371 -2.16 -3.59 15.34
C ALA A 371 -1.19 -3.14 16.43
N GLU A 372 -0.80 -4.06 17.33
CA GLU A 372 0.22 -3.83 18.35
C GLU A 372 -0.10 -2.61 19.26
N GLY A 373 -1.40 -2.34 19.49
CA GLY A 373 -1.83 -1.21 20.32
C GLY A 373 -1.84 0.16 19.65
N LYS A 374 -1.65 0.22 18.32
CA LYS A 374 -1.55 1.46 17.55
C LYS A 374 -2.36 1.38 16.26
N TRP A 375 -2.75 2.54 15.74
CA TRP A 375 -3.20 2.72 14.36
C TRP A 375 -1.99 2.86 13.46
N TRP A 376 -1.97 2.09 12.38
CA TRP A 376 -0.93 2.07 11.35
C TRP A 376 -1.49 2.67 10.06
N PRO A 377 -0.98 3.84 9.63
CA PRO A 377 -1.36 4.43 8.35
C PRO A 377 -0.88 3.56 7.20
N ILE A 378 -1.69 3.44 6.14
CA ILE A 378 -1.30 2.79 4.89
C ILE A 378 -1.88 3.50 3.67
N ASP A 379 -1.11 3.49 2.57
CA ASP A 379 -1.59 3.86 1.26
C ASP A 379 -1.11 2.86 0.21
N ILE A 380 -1.93 1.85 -0.05
CA ILE A 380 -1.56 0.75 -0.94
C ILE A 380 -1.47 1.21 -2.37
N SER A 381 -2.33 2.15 -2.79
CA SER A 381 -2.35 2.67 -4.16
C SER A 381 -1.12 3.50 -4.51
N GLU A 382 -0.56 4.24 -3.53
CA GLU A 382 0.73 4.91 -3.68
C GLU A 382 1.89 3.91 -3.57
N GLY A 383 1.81 2.97 -2.63
CA GLY A 383 2.79 1.89 -2.47
C GLY A 383 2.90 0.97 -3.69
N ASN A 384 1.81 0.82 -4.46
CA ASN A 384 1.79 0.02 -5.69
C ASN A 384 2.60 0.63 -6.85
N LYS A 385 2.96 1.91 -6.79
CA LYS A 385 3.68 2.60 -7.86
C LYS A 385 5.10 2.06 -8.06
N TYR A 386 5.85 1.82 -6.99
CA TYR A 386 7.15 1.13 -7.03
C TYR A 386 7.62 0.71 -5.62
N THR A 387 8.54 -0.26 -5.57
CA THR A 387 8.95 -0.96 -4.35
C THR A 387 9.36 -0.10 -3.15
N PRO A 388 10.18 0.97 -3.27
CA PRO A 388 10.51 1.82 -2.12
C PRO A 388 9.30 2.46 -1.47
N LEU A 389 8.29 2.87 -2.26
CA LEU A 389 7.03 3.40 -1.73
C LEU A 389 6.20 2.34 -1.02
N ALA A 390 6.23 1.08 -1.48
CA ALA A 390 5.54 -0.01 -0.79
C ALA A 390 6.01 -0.19 0.66
N THR A 391 7.29 0.04 0.93
CA THR A 391 7.84 0.00 2.29
C THR A 391 7.41 1.22 3.10
N TYR A 392 7.51 2.41 2.54
CA TYR A 392 7.14 3.67 3.21
C TYR A 392 5.65 3.70 3.58
N TYR A 393 4.77 3.43 2.61
CA TYR A 393 3.33 3.49 2.82
C TYR A 393 2.72 2.35 3.63
N PHE A 394 3.54 1.44 4.12
CA PHE A 394 3.16 0.53 5.19
C PHE A 394 3.59 1.10 6.54
N GLY A 395 2.80 1.96 7.10
CA GLY A 395 3.03 2.61 8.39
C GLY A 395 3.09 4.14 8.32
N HIS A 396 3.11 4.75 7.11
CA HIS A 396 3.24 6.21 6.99
C HIS A 396 2.24 6.81 5.99
N HIS A 397 1.81 8.03 6.28
CA HIS A 397 1.23 8.96 5.32
C HIS A 397 2.07 10.24 5.29
N PRO A 398 2.49 10.73 4.11
CA PRO A 398 3.30 11.93 4.02
C PRO A 398 2.52 13.19 4.42
N ALA A 399 3.25 14.27 4.68
CA ALA A 399 2.69 15.54 5.08
C ALA A 399 1.90 16.26 3.97
N ASN A 400 2.18 15.98 2.70
CA ASN A 400 1.51 16.62 1.56
C ASN A 400 0.11 16.06 1.31
N ARG A 401 -0.77 16.16 2.30
CA ARG A 401 -2.17 15.71 2.25
C ARG A 401 -3.10 16.64 3.01
N ILE A 402 -4.35 16.69 2.60
CA ILE A 402 -5.46 17.21 3.41
C ILE A 402 -6.53 16.13 3.53
N GLU A 403 -6.99 15.85 4.76
CA GLU A 403 -8.12 14.97 5.04
C GLU A 403 -9.40 15.82 5.08
N LEU A 404 -10.39 15.45 4.27
CA LEU A 404 -11.70 16.12 4.18
C LEU A 404 -12.77 15.39 4.98
N SER A 405 -12.77 14.06 4.96
CA SER A 405 -13.67 13.24 5.75
C SER A 405 -13.12 11.86 6.00
N ARG A 406 -13.74 11.15 6.94
CA ARG A 406 -13.38 9.77 7.30
C ARG A 406 -14.64 8.89 7.39
N GLY A 407 -14.43 7.57 7.27
CA GLY A 407 -15.49 6.59 7.35
C GLY A 407 -16.18 6.32 6.02
N ARG A 408 -17.08 5.37 6.07
CA ARG A 408 -17.92 4.91 4.96
C ARG A 408 -19.36 4.74 5.43
N ASN A 409 -20.33 4.88 4.51
CA ASN A 409 -21.75 4.74 4.82
C ASN A 409 -22.24 5.79 5.83
N LEU A 410 -21.86 7.06 5.61
CA LEU A 410 -22.14 8.18 6.50
C LEU A 410 -23.65 8.47 6.56
N THR A 411 -24.15 8.77 7.74
CA THR A 411 -25.58 9.06 8.02
C THR A 411 -25.78 10.45 8.61
N PRO A 412 -25.54 11.53 7.85
CA PRO A 412 -25.78 12.88 8.33
C PRO A 412 -27.27 13.13 8.61
N ASP A 413 -27.60 14.07 9.48
CA ASP A 413 -28.95 14.55 9.67
C ASP A 413 -29.07 16.03 9.21
N PRO A 414 -29.83 16.34 8.14
CA PRO A 414 -30.68 15.41 7.37
C PRO A 414 -29.87 14.46 6.45
N ILE A 415 -30.36 13.25 6.34
CA ILE A 415 -29.81 12.26 5.40
C ILE A 415 -30.28 12.55 3.96
N PRO A 416 -29.47 12.33 2.92
CA PRO A 416 -29.92 12.33 1.53
C PRO A 416 -31.06 11.33 1.29
N ARG A 417 -31.96 11.67 0.38
CA ARG A 417 -33.07 10.75 -0.03
C ARG A 417 -32.51 9.47 -0.67
N SER A 418 -31.34 9.58 -1.31
CA SER A 418 -30.61 8.44 -1.89
C SER A 418 -30.04 7.47 -0.84
N GLY A 419 -30.14 7.82 0.44
CA GLY A 419 -29.64 7.03 1.58
C GLY A 419 -28.27 7.48 2.09
N PRO A 420 -27.58 6.64 2.88
CA PRO A 420 -26.29 6.96 3.45
C PRO A 420 -25.25 7.32 2.37
N ILE A 421 -24.39 8.27 2.69
CA ILE A 421 -23.30 8.71 1.82
C ILE A 421 -22.16 7.70 1.91
N ASN A 422 -21.80 7.10 0.79
CA ASN A 422 -20.77 6.08 0.72
C ASN A 422 -19.43 6.58 1.32
N PHE A 423 -18.90 7.71 0.85
CA PHE A 423 -17.82 8.52 1.41
C PHE A 423 -17.94 9.95 0.88
N LEU A 424 -17.35 10.92 1.56
CA LEU A 424 -17.59 12.33 1.27
C LEU A 424 -16.27 13.06 0.95
N ALA A 425 -15.85 13.01 -0.32
CA ALA A 425 -14.76 13.81 -0.86
C ALA A 425 -15.28 14.94 -1.76
N TYR A 426 -16.29 14.62 -2.57
CA TYR A 426 -17.05 15.54 -3.39
C TYR A 426 -18.42 15.80 -2.79
N PRO A 427 -19.09 16.89 -3.16
CA PRO A 427 -20.42 17.18 -2.63
C PRO A 427 -21.43 16.13 -3.11
N VAL A 428 -22.38 15.80 -2.26
CA VAL A 428 -23.59 15.10 -2.65
C VAL A 428 -24.67 16.13 -2.93
N LEU A 429 -25.25 16.10 -4.11
CA LEU A 429 -26.29 17.04 -4.55
C LEU A 429 -27.58 16.28 -4.91
N GLU A 430 -28.69 16.77 -4.43
CA GLU A 430 -30.04 16.34 -4.84
C GLU A 430 -30.84 17.55 -5.34
N ILE A 431 -31.43 17.42 -6.53
CA ILE A 431 -32.36 18.42 -7.12
C ILE A 431 -33.72 17.79 -7.19
N GLU A 432 -34.71 18.35 -6.49
CA GLU A 432 -36.06 17.80 -6.33
C GLU A 432 -36.09 16.36 -5.78
N GLY A 433 -35.02 16.02 -5.02
CA GLY A 433 -34.83 14.71 -4.40
C GLY A 433 -34.22 13.64 -5.33
N GLU A 434 -33.80 14.02 -6.53
CA GLU A 434 -33.07 13.13 -7.45
C GLU A 434 -31.57 13.49 -7.44
N PRO A 435 -30.69 12.50 -7.59
CA PRO A 435 -29.23 12.73 -7.61
C PRO A 435 -28.82 13.74 -8.69
N GLY A 436 -28.06 14.74 -8.30
CA GLY A 436 -27.47 15.75 -9.18
C GLY A 436 -25.95 15.64 -9.21
N TYR A 437 -25.33 16.37 -10.14
CA TYR A 437 -23.88 16.47 -10.24
C TYR A 437 -23.43 17.93 -10.20
N ALA A 438 -22.38 18.20 -9.43
CA ALA A 438 -21.71 19.49 -9.40
C ALA A 438 -20.23 19.31 -9.70
N GLU A 439 -19.70 20.07 -10.65
CA GLU A 439 -18.28 20.02 -10.98
C GLU A 439 -17.46 20.53 -9.79
N THR A 440 -16.47 19.75 -9.40
CA THR A 440 -15.61 20.05 -8.24
C THR A 440 -14.15 20.13 -8.66
N THR A 441 -13.46 21.16 -8.22
CA THR A 441 -12.03 21.35 -8.47
C THR A 441 -11.29 21.66 -7.19
N PHE A 442 -10.07 21.12 -7.09
CA PHE A 442 -9.14 21.36 -6.01
C PHE A 442 -7.92 22.11 -6.56
N SER A 443 -7.40 23.06 -5.80
CA SER A 443 -6.15 23.72 -6.07
C SER A 443 -5.41 24.03 -4.77
N PHE A 444 -4.11 24.28 -4.88
CA PHE A 444 -3.28 24.60 -3.74
C PHE A 444 -2.20 25.61 -4.10
N THR A 445 -1.66 26.26 -3.06
CA THR A 445 -0.49 27.14 -3.13
C THR A 445 0.33 26.96 -1.86
N ARG A 446 1.62 26.63 -1.99
CA ARG A 446 2.58 26.72 -0.89
C ARG A 446 3.14 28.12 -0.84
N GLY A 447 3.02 28.77 0.32
CA GLY A 447 3.66 30.05 0.56
C GLY A 447 5.19 29.90 0.54
N ASN A 448 5.92 30.92 0.08
CA ASN A 448 7.36 30.97 0.32
C ASN A 448 7.62 30.88 1.82
N PRO A 449 8.53 30.03 2.30
CA PRO A 449 8.92 29.99 3.71
C PRO A 449 9.66 31.30 4.06
N GLY A 450 8.93 32.37 4.36
CA GLY A 450 9.52 33.68 4.68
C GLY A 450 8.65 34.90 4.41
N SER A 451 7.37 34.75 4.02
CA SER A 451 6.43 35.88 3.91
C SER A 451 5.46 35.95 5.08
#